data_8fa445d36519ff4608382b2394b95dcd
#
_entry.id   8fa445d36519ff4608382b2394b95dcd
#
_cell.length_a   1.000
_cell.length_b   1.000
_cell.length_c   1.000
_cell.angle_alpha   90.00
_cell.angle_beta   90.00
_cell.angle_gamma   90.00
#
_symmetry.space_group_name_H-M   'P 1'
#
loop_
_entity.id
_entity.type
_entity.pdbx_description
1 polymer ?
#
loop_
_entity_poly.entity_id
_entity_poly.type
_entity_poly.pdbx_seq_one_letter_code
_entity_poly.pdbx_strand_id
1 'polypeptide(L)'
;VRLTFECLAVNGAARRGRVQARHGSFETPAFMPVGTYGTVKAMTPEELVGIGAEIILGNTFHLMLRPGEQLIAELGGLHGFMHWSRPILTDSGGFQVFSLAKMRKITEEGVRFRSPVDGSEVHLTPERSMRVQRALGSDIAMAFDDCTAWPATHAEAEASMLRSMRWARRCRDAYYGEDSSDAAETPGDLFGIVQGGMYADLRQRSLEALLELDLPGLAVGGLAVGEPEPERLAVLDALMPQMPQDRPRYLMGVGRPEDIVRAVQRGIDMFDCVMPTRHARNGHLFTSTGVINIRNARHQRDPSPIDPACDCYTCRHYSRAYLRHLDRCNEILGARLNTIHNLYFYLDLMRQLREAIAEGRLDAFAADFFARRAAVEPVA
;
A
#
# COMPACT_ATOMS: atom_id res chain seq x y z
N VAL A 1 -6.35 -15.29 16.22
CA VAL A 1 -4.88 -15.23 16.41
C VAL A 1 -4.48 -13.77 16.25
N ARG A 2 -3.86 -13.17 17.25
CA ARG A 2 -3.31 -11.81 17.16
C ARG A 2 -2.10 -11.82 16.20
N LEU A 3 -1.96 -10.80 15.39
CA LEU A 3 -0.83 -10.63 14.47
C LEU A 3 0.50 -10.67 15.23
N THR A 4 1.45 -11.41 14.69
CA THR A 4 2.82 -11.45 15.22
C THR A 4 3.82 -11.12 14.12
N PHE A 5 4.92 -10.48 14.51
CA PHE A 5 6.04 -10.16 13.64
C PHE A 5 7.31 -10.82 14.17
N GLU A 6 7.95 -11.60 13.32
CA GLU A 6 9.22 -12.24 13.59
C GLU A 6 10.28 -11.65 12.67
N CYS A 7 11.34 -11.06 13.23
CA CYS A 7 12.49 -10.59 12.48
C CYS A 7 13.45 -11.76 12.20
N LEU A 8 13.61 -12.14 10.93
CA LEU A 8 14.40 -13.30 10.50
C LEU A 8 15.85 -12.94 10.19
N ALA A 9 16.11 -11.74 9.68
CA ALA A 9 17.45 -11.24 9.36
C ALA A 9 17.48 -9.71 9.36
N VAL A 10 18.65 -9.13 9.57
CA VAL A 10 18.90 -7.68 9.58
C VAL A 10 20.14 -7.38 8.75
N ASN A 11 20.08 -6.30 7.95
CA ASN A 11 21.25 -5.74 7.28
C ASN A 11 21.20 -4.20 7.33
N GLY A 12 22.05 -3.59 8.18
CA GLY A 12 21.91 -2.19 8.57
C GLY A 12 20.60 -1.96 9.31
N ALA A 13 19.79 -1.00 8.89
CA ALA A 13 18.46 -0.78 9.43
C ALA A 13 17.38 -1.66 8.77
N ALA A 14 17.65 -2.25 7.62
CA ALA A 14 16.71 -3.08 6.88
C ALA A 14 16.48 -4.43 7.58
N ARG A 15 15.24 -4.91 7.49
CA ARG A 15 14.81 -6.14 8.15
C ARG A 15 14.14 -7.08 7.14
N ARG A 16 14.50 -8.35 7.16
CA ARG A 16 13.68 -9.44 6.63
C ARG A 16 12.87 -10.02 7.78
N GLY A 17 11.57 -10.07 7.64
CA GLY A 17 10.69 -10.59 8.69
C GLY A 17 9.58 -11.47 8.12
N ARG A 18 8.78 -12.02 9.04
CA ARG A 18 7.54 -12.74 8.75
C ARG A 18 6.44 -12.18 9.60
N VAL A 19 5.33 -11.86 8.97
CA VAL A 19 4.09 -11.48 9.65
C VAL A 19 3.16 -12.67 9.60
N GLN A 20 2.66 -13.11 10.77
CA GLN A 20 1.58 -14.08 10.88
C GLN A 20 0.28 -13.34 11.09
N ALA A 21 -0.68 -13.49 10.20
CA ALA A 21 -2.02 -12.95 10.28
C ALA A 21 -3.07 -14.07 10.36
N ARG A 22 -4.36 -13.74 10.45
CA ARG A 22 -5.45 -14.71 10.58
C ARG A 22 -5.55 -15.67 9.38
N HIS A 23 -5.43 -15.14 8.16
CA HIS A 23 -5.52 -15.91 6.91
C HIS A 23 -4.16 -16.31 6.33
N GLY A 24 -3.16 -16.54 7.17
CA GLY A 24 -1.84 -17.00 6.77
C GLY A 24 -0.73 -16.02 7.08
N SER A 25 0.44 -16.27 6.51
CA SER A 25 1.63 -15.45 6.73
C SER A 25 2.11 -14.82 5.43
N PHE A 26 2.88 -13.75 5.57
CA PHE A 26 3.64 -13.15 4.48
C PHE A 26 5.03 -12.71 4.95
N GLU A 27 5.99 -12.72 4.04
CA GLU A 27 7.35 -12.26 4.32
C GLU A 27 7.51 -10.77 4.01
N THR A 28 8.35 -10.09 4.78
CA THR A 28 8.71 -8.68 4.59
C THR A 28 10.19 -8.51 4.22
N PRO A 29 10.57 -7.49 3.45
CA PRO A 29 9.71 -6.46 2.84
C PRO A 29 8.64 -7.05 1.92
N ALA A 30 7.43 -6.47 1.98
CA ALA A 30 6.28 -6.89 1.19
C ALA A 30 5.67 -5.72 0.42
N PHE A 31 5.22 -5.97 -0.80
CA PHE A 31 4.39 -5.06 -1.56
C PHE A 31 2.97 -5.62 -1.66
N MET A 32 1.98 -4.78 -1.36
CA MET A 32 0.57 -5.14 -1.40
C MET A 32 -0.09 -4.63 -2.68
N PRO A 33 -0.41 -5.52 -3.65
CA PRO A 33 -1.23 -5.12 -4.79
C PRO A 33 -2.57 -4.53 -4.34
N VAL A 34 -2.97 -3.40 -4.96
CA VAL A 34 -4.18 -2.67 -4.54
C VAL A 34 -5.41 -3.19 -5.25
N GLY A 35 -6.34 -3.72 -4.47
CA GLY A 35 -7.65 -4.24 -4.88
C GLY A 35 -8.80 -3.29 -4.55
N THR A 36 -8.94 -2.17 -5.27
CA THR A 36 -9.84 -1.04 -4.95
C THR A 36 -11.29 -1.44 -4.75
N TYR A 37 -11.85 -2.31 -5.58
CA TYR A 37 -13.24 -2.77 -5.53
C TYR A 37 -13.35 -4.28 -5.25
N GLY A 38 -12.54 -4.79 -4.33
CA GLY A 38 -12.46 -6.23 -4.09
C GLY A 38 -11.82 -6.99 -5.25
N THR A 39 -10.99 -6.31 -6.05
CA THR A 39 -10.22 -6.93 -7.13
C THR A 39 -8.97 -6.09 -7.43
N VAL A 40 -7.84 -6.75 -7.59
CA VAL A 40 -6.68 -6.14 -8.23
C VAL A 40 -6.97 -6.09 -9.72
N LYS A 41 -7.00 -4.88 -10.29
CA LYS A 41 -7.54 -4.64 -11.64
C LYS A 41 -6.94 -5.60 -12.69
N ALA A 42 -7.85 -6.30 -13.40
CA ALA A 42 -7.56 -7.24 -14.46
C ALA A 42 -6.77 -8.51 -14.03
N MET A 43 -6.76 -8.84 -12.74
CA MET A 43 -6.09 -10.03 -12.19
C MET A 43 -7.07 -10.93 -11.46
N THR A 44 -6.97 -12.25 -11.69
CA THR A 44 -7.63 -13.23 -10.83
C THR A 44 -6.80 -13.49 -9.57
N PRO A 45 -7.41 -14.01 -8.49
CA PRO A 45 -6.68 -14.45 -7.31
C PRO A 45 -5.57 -15.45 -7.61
N GLU A 46 -5.80 -16.41 -8.49
CA GLU A 46 -4.84 -17.43 -8.89
C GLU A 46 -3.62 -16.83 -9.61
N GLU A 47 -3.85 -15.82 -10.46
CA GLU A 47 -2.75 -15.11 -11.11
C GLU A 47 -1.93 -14.31 -10.10
N LEU A 48 -2.57 -13.67 -9.12
CA LEU A 48 -1.87 -12.96 -8.04
C LEU A 48 -1.02 -13.93 -7.20
N VAL A 49 -1.57 -15.08 -6.83
CA VAL A 49 -0.81 -16.15 -6.15
C VAL A 49 0.34 -16.63 -7.03
N GLY A 50 0.10 -16.85 -8.31
CA GLY A 50 1.08 -17.34 -9.29
C GLY A 50 2.27 -16.38 -9.51
N ILE A 51 2.09 -15.09 -9.31
CA ILE A 51 3.17 -14.08 -9.37
C ILE A 51 3.78 -13.76 -7.99
N GLY A 52 3.36 -14.44 -6.92
CA GLY A 52 3.96 -14.35 -5.60
C GLY A 52 3.33 -13.32 -4.66
N ALA A 53 2.10 -12.85 -4.92
CA ALA A 53 1.39 -12.00 -3.96
C ALA A 53 0.98 -12.81 -2.71
N GLU A 54 1.41 -12.36 -1.53
CA GLU A 54 1.11 -13.01 -0.25
C GLU A 54 0.08 -12.24 0.56
N ILE A 55 -0.09 -10.95 0.29
CA ILE A 55 -1.05 -10.03 0.90
C ILE A 55 -1.51 -9.03 -0.16
N ILE A 56 -2.75 -8.57 -0.06
CA ILE A 56 -3.33 -7.51 -0.91
C ILE A 56 -3.94 -6.41 -0.05
N LEU A 57 -4.22 -5.26 -0.67
CA LEU A 57 -4.89 -4.14 -0.01
C LEU A 57 -6.28 -3.92 -0.62
N GLY A 58 -7.29 -3.77 0.22
CA GLY A 58 -8.65 -3.34 -0.13
C GLY A 58 -8.92 -1.90 0.28
N ASN A 59 -9.69 -1.15 -0.52
CA ASN A 59 -10.03 0.24 -0.19
C ASN A 59 -11.41 0.36 0.46
N THR A 60 -11.44 0.63 1.74
CA THR A 60 -12.64 0.77 2.57
C THR A 60 -13.63 1.78 2.01
N PHE A 61 -13.15 2.96 1.60
CA PHE A 61 -13.99 4.00 1.00
C PHE A 61 -14.81 3.50 -0.20
N HIS A 62 -14.17 2.82 -1.13
CA HIS A 62 -14.83 2.34 -2.34
C HIS A 62 -15.79 1.19 -2.04
N LEU A 63 -15.39 0.25 -1.20
CA LEU A 63 -16.18 -0.94 -0.85
C LEU A 63 -17.43 -0.60 -0.02
N MET A 64 -17.32 0.38 0.89
CA MET A 64 -18.43 0.90 1.68
C MET A 64 -19.49 1.59 0.82
N LEU A 65 -19.09 2.29 -0.24
CA LEU A 65 -19.99 2.98 -1.17
C LEU A 65 -20.60 2.02 -2.20
N ARG A 66 -19.83 1.01 -2.61
CA ARG A 66 -20.27 0.01 -3.60
C ARG A 66 -19.42 -1.26 -3.50
N PRO A 67 -19.99 -2.44 -3.24
CA PRO A 67 -21.45 -2.72 -3.13
C PRO A 67 -22.06 -2.41 -1.75
N GLY A 68 -21.26 -2.02 -0.77
CA GLY A 68 -21.62 -1.84 0.64
C GLY A 68 -21.06 -2.96 1.52
N GLU A 69 -20.64 -2.61 2.73
CA GLU A 69 -19.99 -3.53 3.64
C GLU A 69 -20.91 -4.66 4.15
N GLN A 70 -22.23 -4.40 4.24
CA GLN A 70 -23.19 -5.41 4.71
C GLN A 70 -23.29 -6.57 3.72
N LEU A 71 -23.43 -6.27 2.41
CA LEU A 71 -23.46 -7.32 1.38
C LEU A 71 -22.17 -8.14 1.39
N ILE A 72 -21.01 -7.49 1.55
CA ILE A 72 -19.73 -8.19 1.61
C ILE A 72 -19.67 -9.09 2.85
N ALA A 73 -20.11 -8.61 4.01
CA ALA A 73 -20.18 -9.41 5.24
C ALA A 73 -21.07 -10.64 5.10
N GLU A 74 -22.28 -10.49 4.52
CA GLU A 74 -23.22 -11.59 4.26
C GLU A 74 -22.64 -12.66 3.33
N LEU A 75 -21.69 -12.29 2.45
CA LEU A 75 -21.02 -13.19 1.50
C LEU A 75 -19.65 -13.70 2.00
N GLY A 76 -19.39 -13.65 3.31
CA GLY A 76 -18.19 -14.20 3.93
C GLY A 76 -17.00 -13.23 3.98
N GLY A 77 -17.27 -11.92 4.06
CA GLY A 77 -16.26 -10.89 4.05
C GLY A 77 -15.54 -10.78 2.71
N LEU A 78 -14.49 -9.99 2.63
CA LEU A 78 -13.71 -9.83 1.39
C LEU A 78 -13.11 -11.15 0.91
N HIS A 79 -12.67 -12.01 1.80
CA HIS A 79 -12.08 -13.30 1.47
C HIS A 79 -13.05 -14.19 0.68
N GLY A 80 -14.28 -14.35 1.18
CA GLY A 80 -15.33 -15.11 0.50
C GLY A 80 -15.80 -14.41 -0.78
N PHE A 81 -16.07 -13.11 -0.68
CA PHE A 81 -16.62 -12.31 -1.77
C PHE A 81 -15.72 -12.26 -3.01
N MET A 82 -14.39 -12.17 -2.85
CA MET A 82 -13.46 -12.07 -3.97
C MET A 82 -12.62 -13.33 -4.20
N HIS A 83 -12.90 -14.43 -3.50
CA HIS A 83 -12.18 -15.71 -3.61
C HIS A 83 -10.67 -15.57 -3.31
N TRP A 84 -10.31 -14.80 -2.27
CA TRP A 84 -8.94 -14.61 -1.84
C TRP A 84 -8.69 -15.25 -0.48
N SER A 85 -7.75 -16.20 -0.39
CA SER A 85 -7.52 -17.01 0.81
C SER A 85 -6.33 -16.56 1.67
N ARG A 86 -5.61 -15.50 1.27
CA ARG A 86 -4.42 -14.98 1.95
C ARG A 86 -4.74 -13.67 2.67
N PRO A 87 -3.82 -13.11 3.48
CA PRO A 87 -4.04 -11.86 4.19
C PRO A 87 -4.54 -10.70 3.33
N ILE A 88 -5.42 -9.89 3.93
CA ILE A 88 -5.94 -8.64 3.37
C ILE A 88 -5.70 -7.53 4.39
N LEU A 89 -5.10 -6.42 3.93
CA LEU A 89 -5.12 -5.14 4.64
C LEU A 89 -6.20 -4.26 4.04
N THR A 90 -7.00 -3.58 4.87
CA THR A 90 -7.90 -2.51 4.41
C THR A 90 -7.42 -1.16 4.91
N ASP A 91 -7.42 -0.15 4.02
CA ASP A 91 -7.19 1.22 4.42
C ASP A 91 -8.36 1.78 5.25
N SER A 92 -8.16 2.95 5.88
CA SER A 92 -9.20 3.58 6.71
C SER A 92 -10.30 4.29 5.90
N GLY A 93 -10.08 4.53 4.61
CA GLY A 93 -10.90 5.41 3.77
C GLY A 93 -10.56 6.90 3.89
N GLY A 94 -9.73 7.31 4.85
CA GLY A 94 -9.40 8.72 5.10
C GLY A 94 -8.73 9.41 3.92
N PHE A 95 -7.72 8.79 3.32
CA PHE A 95 -7.00 9.36 2.18
C PHE A 95 -7.89 9.54 0.94
N GLN A 96 -8.81 8.61 0.65
CA GLN A 96 -9.72 8.73 -0.48
C GLN A 96 -10.71 9.88 -0.28
N VAL A 97 -11.22 10.07 0.93
CA VAL A 97 -12.01 11.26 1.27
C VAL A 97 -11.17 12.52 1.11
N PHE A 98 -9.89 12.48 1.50
CA PHE A 98 -8.97 13.61 1.30
C PHE A 98 -8.75 13.91 -0.19
N SER A 99 -8.52 12.91 -1.03
CA SER A 99 -8.10 13.09 -2.43
C SER A 99 -9.28 13.25 -3.41
N LEU A 100 -10.44 12.62 -3.16
CA LEU A 100 -11.54 12.49 -4.11
C LEU A 100 -12.74 13.38 -3.79
N ALA A 101 -12.95 13.77 -2.54
CA ALA A 101 -14.11 14.56 -2.14
C ALA A 101 -13.85 16.06 -2.30
N LYS A 102 -14.32 16.63 -3.39
CA LYS A 102 -14.20 18.08 -3.71
C LYS A 102 -14.86 18.99 -2.65
N MET A 103 -15.90 18.50 -1.97
CA MET A 103 -16.59 19.19 -0.89
C MET A 103 -16.61 18.29 0.35
N ARG A 104 -15.59 18.43 1.18
CA ARG A 104 -15.49 17.75 2.47
C ARG A 104 -15.44 18.75 3.60
N LYS A 105 -16.02 18.38 4.72
CA LYS A 105 -15.89 19.11 5.98
C LYS A 105 -15.29 18.18 7.03
N ILE A 106 -14.11 18.53 7.49
CA ILE A 106 -13.41 17.82 8.57
C ILE A 106 -13.78 18.48 9.89
N THR A 107 -14.19 17.68 10.86
CA THR A 107 -14.50 18.10 12.24
C THR A 107 -13.82 17.14 13.22
N GLU A 108 -13.94 17.39 14.51
CA GLU A 108 -13.45 16.45 15.53
C GLU A 108 -14.20 15.11 15.51
N GLU A 109 -15.44 15.11 15.10
CA GLU A 109 -16.27 13.91 15.02
C GLU A 109 -15.87 12.99 13.89
N GLY A 110 -15.44 13.56 12.75
CA GLY A 110 -15.13 12.83 11.52
C GLY A 110 -15.20 13.71 10.28
N VAL A 111 -15.44 13.10 9.13
CA VAL A 111 -15.46 13.78 7.83
C VAL A 111 -16.82 13.61 7.17
N ARG A 112 -17.44 14.72 6.76
CA ARG A 112 -18.66 14.75 5.94
C ARG A 112 -18.28 15.06 4.50
N PHE A 113 -18.84 14.29 3.56
CA PHE A 113 -18.59 14.47 2.13
C PHE A 113 -19.79 13.97 1.32
N ARG A 114 -19.80 14.31 0.03
CA ARG A 114 -20.78 13.74 -0.91
C ARG A 114 -20.21 12.53 -1.62
N SER A 115 -20.98 11.44 -1.62
CA SER A 115 -20.66 10.21 -2.34
C SER A 115 -20.45 10.50 -3.84
N PRO A 116 -19.32 10.09 -4.43
CA PRO A 116 -19.11 10.22 -5.87
C PRO A 116 -19.96 9.23 -6.68
N VAL A 117 -20.66 8.30 -6.02
CA VAL A 117 -21.48 7.28 -6.68
C VAL A 117 -22.88 7.80 -6.98
N ASP A 118 -23.52 8.48 -6.02
CA ASP A 118 -24.93 8.87 -6.08
C ASP A 118 -25.20 10.29 -5.53
N GLY A 119 -24.18 10.99 -5.07
CA GLY A 119 -24.29 12.34 -4.52
C GLY A 119 -24.86 12.42 -3.10
N SER A 120 -25.19 11.29 -2.45
CA SER A 120 -25.69 11.26 -1.07
C SER A 120 -24.66 11.81 -0.09
N GLU A 121 -25.13 12.37 1.04
CA GLU A 121 -24.25 12.81 2.11
C GLU A 121 -23.76 11.61 2.92
N VAL A 122 -22.46 11.50 3.09
CA VAL A 122 -21.79 10.47 3.87
C VAL A 122 -21.07 11.11 5.05
N HIS A 123 -21.24 10.55 6.24
CA HIS A 123 -20.49 10.92 7.44
C HIS A 123 -19.61 9.74 7.85
N LEU A 124 -18.31 9.86 7.65
CA LEU A 124 -17.31 8.87 8.02
C LEU A 124 -16.62 9.33 9.31
N THR A 125 -16.83 8.57 10.38
CA THR A 125 -16.18 8.78 11.68
C THR A 125 -15.16 7.65 11.93
N PRO A 126 -14.25 7.78 12.91
CA PRO A 126 -13.39 6.68 13.34
C PRO A 126 -14.17 5.40 13.61
N GLU A 127 -15.25 5.46 14.36
CA GLU A 127 -16.09 4.29 14.72
C GLU A 127 -16.75 3.68 13.47
N ARG A 128 -17.21 4.53 12.55
CA ARG A 128 -17.82 4.05 11.29
C ARG A 128 -16.80 3.34 10.41
N SER A 129 -15.57 3.90 10.29
CA SER A 129 -14.47 3.25 9.56
C SER A 129 -14.14 1.89 10.17
N MET A 130 -14.07 1.78 11.49
CA MET A 130 -13.81 0.51 12.17
C MET A 130 -14.92 -0.52 11.93
N ARG A 131 -16.18 -0.12 12.03
CA ARG A 131 -17.32 -1.03 11.72
C ARG A 131 -17.25 -1.52 10.28
N VAL A 132 -16.97 -0.66 9.32
CA VAL A 132 -16.82 -1.05 7.90
C VAL A 132 -15.70 -2.07 7.75
N GLN A 133 -14.49 -1.80 8.26
CA GLN A 133 -13.35 -2.69 8.11
C GLN A 133 -13.56 -4.04 8.82
N ARG A 134 -14.28 -4.07 9.96
CA ARG A 134 -14.72 -5.32 10.60
C ARG A 134 -15.68 -6.12 9.72
N ALA A 135 -16.68 -5.46 9.12
CA ALA A 135 -17.63 -6.09 8.22
C ALA A 135 -16.95 -6.62 6.93
N LEU A 136 -15.91 -5.94 6.46
CA LEU A 136 -15.08 -6.42 5.35
C LEU A 136 -14.25 -7.65 5.73
N GLY A 137 -14.00 -7.92 7.02
CA GLY A 137 -13.29 -9.09 7.51
C GLY A 137 -11.78 -9.09 7.21
N SER A 138 -11.15 -7.92 7.11
CA SER A 138 -9.71 -7.81 6.85
C SER A 138 -8.85 -8.33 7.99
N ASP A 139 -7.65 -8.83 7.66
CA ASP A 139 -6.66 -9.26 8.65
C ASP A 139 -6.01 -8.08 9.35
N ILE A 140 -5.76 -7.00 8.60
CA ILE A 140 -5.17 -5.76 9.09
C ILE A 140 -6.09 -4.60 8.71
N ALA A 141 -6.58 -3.89 9.71
CA ALA A 141 -7.33 -2.65 9.57
C ALA A 141 -6.44 -1.45 9.86
N MET A 142 -6.67 -0.31 9.17
CA MET A 142 -5.95 0.92 9.43
C MET A 142 -6.78 1.89 10.27
N ALA A 143 -6.17 2.54 11.25
CA ALA A 143 -6.81 3.60 12.00
C ALA A 143 -7.23 4.76 11.08
N PHE A 144 -8.39 5.36 11.36
CA PHE A 144 -8.85 6.52 10.60
C PHE A 144 -8.02 7.74 10.98
N ASP A 145 -7.47 8.43 9.99
CA ASP A 145 -6.52 9.53 10.17
C ASP A 145 -6.89 10.75 9.33
N ASP A 146 -6.35 11.90 9.71
CA ASP A 146 -6.40 13.14 8.95
C ASP A 146 -5.05 13.34 8.25
N CYS A 147 -5.02 13.07 6.95
CA CYS A 147 -3.81 13.20 6.15
C CYS A 147 -3.51 14.67 5.86
N THR A 148 -2.37 15.16 6.36
CA THR A 148 -1.91 16.53 6.12
C THR A 148 -1.52 16.71 4.66
N ALA A 149 -2.00 17.78 4.00
CA ALA A 149 -1.56 18.15 2.65
C ALA A 149 -0.09 18.64 2.67
N TRP A 150 0.56 18.59 1.53
CA TRP A 150 1.85 19.24 1.32
C TRP A 150 1.72 20.36 0.27
N PRO A 151 2.34 21.53 0.49
CA PRO A 151 3.03 21.95 1.71
C PRO A 151 2.03 22.31 2.82
N ALA A 152 2.47 22.16 4.08
CA ALA A 152 1.71 22.58 5.25
C ALA A 152 2.64 23.32 6.24
N THR A 153 2.10 24.28 6.96
CA THR A 153 2.80 24.91 8.09
C THR A 153 2.89 23.94 9.26
N HIS A 154 3.82 24.20 10.20
CA HIS A 154 3.93 23.40 11.41
C HIS A 154 2.62 23.36 12.20
N ALA A 155 1.93 24.50 12.33
CA ALA A 155 0.65 24.58 13.06
C ALA A 155 -0.48 23.76 12.39
N GLU A 156 -0.56 23.76 11.05
CA GLU A 156 -1.53 22.94 10.32
C GLU A 156 -1.22 21.45 10.47
N ALA A 157 0.05 21.07 10.34
CA ALA A 157 0.50 19.70 10.55
C ALA A 157 0.27 19.22 11.98
N GLU A 158 0.51 20.07 12.98
CA GLU A 158 0.23 19.77 14.39
C GLU A 158 -1.27 19.56 14.64
N ALA A 159 -2.12 20.44 14.15
CA ALA A 159 -3.57 20.32 14.31
C ALA A 159 -4.12 19.02 13.71
N SER A 160 -3.68 18.66 12.51
CA SER A 160 -4.03 17.42 11.81
C SER A 160 -3.48 16.18 12.55
N MET A 161 -2.23 16.21 12.98
CA MET A 161 -1.60 15.13 13.75
C MET A 161 -2.33 14.88 15.06
N LEU A 162 -2.61 15.91 15.84
CA LEU A 162 -3.32 15.78 17.13
C LEU A 162 -4.74 15.21 16.94
N ARG A 163 -5.44 15.59 15.87
CA ARG A 163 -6.74 15.00 15.51
C ARG A 163 -6.58 13.52 15.20
N SER A 164 -5.59 13.15 14.38
CA SER A 164 -5.30 11.75 14.05
C SER A 164 -5.02 10.91 15.30
N MET A 165 -4.32 11.46 16.32
CA MET A 165 -4.07 10.72 17.56
C MET A 165 -5.33 10.51 18.39
N ARG A 166 -6.22 11.52 18.47
CA ARG A 166 -7.53 11.34 19.11
C ARG A 166 -8.40 10.33 18.37
N TRP A 167 -8.40 10.37 17.04
CA TRP A 167 -9.12 9.41 16.21
C TRP A 167 -8.53 7.99 16.31
N ALA A 168 -7.22 7.84 16.41
CA ALA A 168 -6.58 6.53 16.62
C ALA A 168 -7.06 5.86 17.90
N ARG A 169 -7.19 6.63 19.01
CA ARG A 169 -7.74 6.14 20.28
C ARG A 169 -9.19 5.68 20.11
N ARG A 170 -10.03 6.51 19.49
CA ARG A 170 -11.43 6.16 19.18
C ARG A 170 -11.53 4.92 18.28
N CYS A 171 -10.64 4.81 17.27
CA CYS A 171 -10.56 3.61 16.43
C CYS A 171 -10.24 2.36 17.26
N ARG A 172 -9.23 2.40 18.12
CA ARG A 172 -8.88 1.26 18.99
C ARG A 172 -10.07 0.85 19.86
N ASP A 173 -10.69 1.83 20.50
CA ASP A 173 -11.82 1.56 21.42
C ASP A 173 -13.04 0.98 20.67
N ALA A 174 -13.33 1.48 19.47
CA ALA A 174 -14.41 0.95 18.62
C ALA A 174 -14.06 -0.41 17.98
N TYR A 175 -12.78 -0.66 17.68
CA TYR A 175 -12.36 -1.89 17.01
C TYR A 175 -12.29 -3.10 17.95
N TYR A 176 -11.86 -2.88 19.20
CA TYR A 176 -11.67 -3.92 20.21
C TYR A 176 -12.68 -3.87 21.36
N GLY A 177 -13.56 -2.86 21.42
CA GLY A 177 -14.53 -2.68 22.50
C GLY A 177 -15.65 -3.73 22.48
N GLU A 178 -16.30 -3.93 23.66
CA GLU A 178 -17.34 -4.94 23.89
C GLU A 178 -18.66 -4.67 23.13
N ASP A 179 -18.96 -3.42 22.77
CA ASP A 179 -20.13 -3.03 21.97
C ASP A 179 -20.07 -3.54 20.50
N SER A 180 -19.05 -4.29 20.16
CA SER A 180 -18.85 -4.90 18.86
C SER A 180 -19.69 -6.20 18.67
N SER A 181 -20.85 -6.30 19.29
CA SER A 181 -21.72 -7.47 19.36
C SER A 181 -22.26 -7.99 18.00
N ASP A 182 -22.05 -7.25 16.90
CA ASP A 182 -22.59 -7.63 15.59
C ASP A 182 -21.65 -8.49 14.73
N ALA A 183 -20.48 -8.88 15.23
CA ALA A 183 -19.55 -9.70 14.47
C ALA A 183 -19.31 -11.05 15.15
N ALA A 184 -19.78 -12.13 14.54
CA ALA A 184 -19.60 -13.51 14.96
C ALA A 184 -18.13 -13.99 14.98
N GLU A 185 -17.17 -13.16 14.54
CA GLU A 185 -15.76 -13.53 14.45
C GLU A 185 -14.86 -12.51 15.16
N THR A 186 -13.75 -13.00 15.70
CA THR A 186 -12.67 -12.18 16.26
C THR A 186 -12.19 -11.21 15.17
N PRO A 187 -12.11 -9.89 15.45
CA PRO A 187 -11.59 -8.92 14.47
C PRO A 187 -10.13 -9.24 14.12
N GLY A 188 -9.70 -8.74 12.97
CA GLY A 188 -8.28 -8.66 12.63
C GLY A 188 -7.50 -7.74 13.56
N ASP A 189 -6.36 -7.26 13.13
CA ASP A 189 -5.48 -6.39 13.92
C ASP A 189 -5.47 -4.95 13.39
N LEU A 190 -5.47 -3.97 14.31
CA LEU A 190 -5.51 -2.55 13.99
C LEU A 190 -4.11 -1.95 13.96
N PHE A 191 -3.72 -1.31 12.85
CA PHE A 191 -2.49 -0.54 12.74
C PHE A 191 -2.74 0.95 12.98
N GLY A 192 -1.84 1.60 13.74
CA GLY A 192 -1.81 3.04 13.91
C GLY A 192 -1.05 3.73 12.77
N ILE A 193 -1.34 5.02 12.55
CA ILE A 193 -0.70 5.81 11.50
C ILE A 193 0.02 7.01 12.13
N VAL A 194 1.35 7.03 12.00
CA VAL A 194 2.17 8.17 12.43
C VAL A 194 1.98 9.31 11.43
N GLN A 195 1.46 10.44 11.90
CA GLN A 195 1.29 11.68 11.16
C GLN A 195 2.21 12.77 11.68
N GLY A 196 2.28 13.96 11.05
CA GLY A 196 3.11 15.09 11.48
C GLY A 196 3.77 15.87 10.32
N GLY A 197 3.30 15.68 9.09
CA GLY A 197 3.86 16.34 7.90
C GLY A 197 5.37 16.06 7.75
N MET A 198 6.14 17.09 7.41
CA MET A 198 7.60 17.02 7.28
C MET A 198 8.34 17.37 8.58
N TYR A 199 7.65 17.43 9.73
CA TYR A 199 8.18 17.91 11.00
C TYR A 199 8.54 16.75 11.94
N ALA A 200 9.84 16.56 12.21
CA ALA A 200 10.35 15.45 13.00
C ALA A 200 9.81 15.44 14.45
N ASP A 201 9.67 16.60 15.08
CA ASP A 201 9.11 16.74 16.42
C ASP A 201 7.64 16.29 16.49
N LEU A 202 6.84 16.63 15.47
CA LEU A 202 5.45 16.18 15.39
C LEU A 202 5.35 14.69 15.14
N ARG A 203 6.22 14.14 14.30
CA ARG A 203 6.31 12.69 14.04
C ARG A 203 6.66 11.91 15.30
N GLN A 204 7.59 12.42 16.09
CA GLN A 204 7.96 11.82 17.37
C GLN A 204 6.77 11.83 18.35
N ARG A 205 6.10 12.96 18.53
CA ARG A 205 4.90 13.09 19.38
C ARG A 205 3.77 12.17 18.93
N SER A 206 3.58 12.04 17.61
CA SER A 206 2.61 11.11 17.03
C SER A 206 2.96 9.65 17.35
N LEU A 207 4.22 9.27 17.21
CA LEU A 207 4.70 7.93 17.54
C LEU A 207 4.50 7.62 19.03
N GLU A 208 4.91 8.53 19.92
CA GLU A 208 4.74 8.38 21.37
C GLU A 208 3.27 8.13 21.75
N ALA A 209 2.34 8.91 21.18
CA ALA A 209 0.91 8.76 21.44
C ALA A 209 0.35 7.42 20.92
N LEU A 210 0.87 6.90 19.81
CA LEU A 210 0.46 5.60 19.26
C LEU A 210 1.05 4.42 20.05
N LEU A 211 2.23 4.56 20.61
CA LEU A 211 2.84 3.53 21.46
C LEU A 211 2.03 3.26 22.72
N GLU A 212 1.36 4.29 23.29
CA GLU A 212 0.44 4.13 24.41
C GLU A 212 -0.79 3.26 24.08
N LEU A 213 -1.13 3.13 22.79
CA LEU A 213 -2.29 2.33 22.35
C LEU A 213 -1.98 0.85 22.21
N ASP A 214 -0.73 0.44 22.27
CA ASP A 214 -0.24 -0.94 22.13
C ASP A 214 -0.78 -1.67 20.88
N LEU A 215 -0.74 -0.99 19.74
CA LEU A 215 -1.19 -1.55 18.47
C LEU A 215 -0.14 -2.49 17.86
N PRO A 216 -0.54 -3.61 17.23
CA PRO A 216 0.37 -4.65 16.74
C PRO A 216 1.22 -4.25 15.53
N GLY A 217 0.94 -3.12 14.90
CA GLY A 217 1.70 -2.58 13.79
C GLY A 217 1.53 -1.08 13.64
N LEU A 218 2.48 -0.43 12.99
CA LEU A 218 2.48 1.01 12.78
C LEU A 218 2.78 1.36 11.32
N ALA A 219 2.04 2.33 10.80
CA ALA A 219 2.27 2.90 9.48
C ALA A 219 2.82 4.32 9.57
N VAL A 220 3.51 4.74 8.52
CA VAL A 220 3.93 6.12 8.29
C VAL A 220 3.04 6.70 7.19
N GLY A 221 2.15 7.61 7.57
CA GLY A 221 1.23 8.29 6.67
C GLY A 221 1.69 9.70 6.32
N GLY A 222 0.97 10.37 5.42
CA GLY A 222 1.23 11.77 5.03
C GLY A 222 2.58 11.98 4.33
N LEU A 223 3.10 10.95 3.68
CA LEU A 223 4.21 10.99 2.73
C LEU A 223 3.72 10.55 1.35
N ALA A 224 4.47 10.86 0.29
CA ALA A 224 4.06 10.71 -1.12
C ALA A 224 2.78 11.52 -1.47
N VAL A 225 2.63 12.68 -0.84
CA VAL A 225 1.53 13.63 -1.09
C VAL A 225 1.95 14.85 -1.91
N GLY A 226 3.13 14.82 -2.49
CA GLY A 226 3.70 15.86 -3.36
C GLY A 226 5.04 16.43 -2.91
N GLU A 227 5.55 16.02 -1.75
CA GLU A 227 6.83 16.43 -1.22
C GLU A 227 8.02 15.94 -2.07
N PRO A 228 9.13 16.69 -2.12
CA PRO A 228 10.38 16.23 -2.72
C PRO A 228 10.95 15.01 -2.00
N GLU A 229 11.61 14.12 -2.77
CA GLU A 229 12.24 12.91 -2.21
C GLU A 229 13.19 13.20 -1.02
N PRO A 230 14.07 14.23 -1.04
CA PRO A 230 14.94 14.51 0.09
C PRO A 230 14.20 14.79 1.40
N GLU A 231 13.05 15.49 1.33
CA GLU A 231 12.23 15.78 2.52
C GLU A 231 11.61 14.48 3.07
N ARG A 232 11.07 13.63 2.19
CA ARG A 232 10.54 12.32 2.57
C ARG A 232 11.60 11.44 3.23
N LEU A 233 12.81 11.39 2.68
CA LEU A 233 13.91 10.61 3.25
C LEU A 233 14.37 11.17 4.60
N ALA A 234 14.44 12.49 4.77
CA ALA A 234 14.77 13.11 6.05
C ALA A 234 13.76 12.75 7.15
N VAL A 235 12.47 12.68 6.83
CA VAL A 235 11.44 12.20 7.76
C VAL A 235 11.70 10.75 8.16
N LEU A 236 12.00 9.86 7.21
CA LEU A 236 12.29 8.46 7.52
C LEU A 236 13.59 8.33 8.34
N ASP A 237 14.64 9.08 8.01
CA ASP A 237 15.89 9.06 8.76
C ASP A 237 15.73 9.48 10.22
N ALA A 238 14.83 10.43 10.49
CA ALA A 238 14.52 10.89 11.85
C ALA A 238 13.61 9.92 12.62
N LEU A 239 12.61 9.34 11.95
CA LEU A 239 11.55 8.55 12.59
C LEU A 239 11.93 7.08 12.78
N MET A 240 12.52 6.43 11.77
CA MET A 240 12.70 4.99 11.77
C MET A 240 13.55 4.43 12.92
N PRO A 241 14.61 5.12 13.41
CA PRO A 241 15.36 4.66 14.59
C PRO A 241 14.52 4.58 15.87
N GLN A 242 13.41 5.32 15.95
CA GLN A 242 12.52 5.38 17.11
C GLN A 242 11.36 4.36 17.03
N MET A 243 11.12 3.79 15.84
CA MET A 243 10.03 2.82 15.64
C MET A 243 10.32 1.49 16.32
N PRO A 244 9.32 0.81 16.94
CA PRO A 244 9.47 -0.49 17.57
C PRO A 244 10.11 -1.54 16.66
N GLN A 245 10.91 -2.44 17.25
CA GLN A 245 11.59 -3.50 16.51
C GLN A 245 10.73 -4.77 16.39
N ASP A 246 9.77 -4.95 17.28
CA ASP A 246 8.89 -6.11 17.43
C ASP A 246 7.58 -6.02 16.64
N ARG A 247 7.42 -4.98 15.81
CA ARG A 247 6.21 -4.70 15.03
C ARG A 247 6.54 -4.40 13.58
N PRO A 248 5.66 -4.76 12.62
CA PRO A 248 5.82 -4.37 11.22
C PRO A 248 5.63 -2.86 11.04
N ARG A 249 6.34 -2.29 10.06
CA ARG A 249 6.38 -0.87 9.73
C ARG A 249 5.95 -0.67 8.29
N TYR A 250 4.85 0.00 8.09
CA TYR A 250 4.21 0.18 6.80
C TYR A 250 4.35 1.63 6.31
N LEU A 251 4.95 1.83 5.13
CA LEU A 251 5.00 3.13 4.46
C LEU A 251 3.89 3.22 3.42
N MET A 252 2.88 4.04 3.69
CA MET A 252 1.65 4.11 2.90
C MET A 252 1.84 4.86 1.58
N GLY A 253 1.32 4.29 0.49
CA GLY A 253 1.22 4.93 -0.82
C GLY A 253 2.52 5.15 -1.58
N VAL A 254 3.65 4.66 -1.07
CA VAL A 254 4.96 4.78 -1.72
C VAL A 254 5.20 3.63 -2.67
N GLY A 255 5.68 3.93 -3.82
CA GLY A 255 5.30 3.72 -5.10
C GLY A 255 6.40 3.53 -6.14
N ARG A 256 7.38 4.37 -6.27
CA ARG A 256 8.47 4.17 -7.22
C ARG A 256 9.40 3.07 -6.72
N PRO A 257 9.90 2.17 -7.60
CA PRO A 257 10.85 1.15 -7.20
C PRO A 257 12.08 1.70 -6.45
N GLU A 258 12.56 2.86 -6.88
CA GLU A 258 13.69 3.56 -6.26
C GLU A 258 13.37 4.01 -4.83
N ASP A 259 12.18 4.54 -4.62
CA ASP A 259 11.72 4.99 -3.29
C ASP A 259 11.55 3.81 -2.33
N ILE A 260 11.06 2.68 -2.85
CA ILE A 260 10.92 1.44 -2.09
C ILE A 260 12.28 0.93 -1.62
N VAL A 261 13.28 0.85 -2.52
CA VAL A 261 14.63 0.39 -2.15
C VAL A 261 15.22 1.30 -1.06
N ARG A 262 15.12 2.63 -1.21
CA ARG A 262 15.59 3.59 -0.19
C ARG A 262 14.87 3.47 1.15
N ALA A 263 13.57 3.19 1.12
CA ALA A 263 12.77 3.02 2.33
C ALA A 263 13.07 1.69 3.03
N VAL A 264 13.30 0.61 2.28
CA VAL A 264 13.75 -0.68 2.84
C VAL A 264 15.12 -0.54 3.52
N GLN A 265 16.07 0.18 2.92
CA GLN A 265 17.36 0.47 3.57
C GLN A 265 17.20 1.19 4.92
N ARG A 266 16.07 1.88 5.14
CA ARG A 266 15.72 2.58 6.40
C ARG A 266 14.86 1.77 7.36
N GLY A 267 14.52 0.54 7.00
CA GLY A 267 13.80 -0.39 7.88
C GLY A 267 12.29 -0.37 7.73
N ILE A 268 11.76 0.04 6.59
CA ILE A 268 10.35 -0.15 6.22
C ILE A 268 10.13 -1.59 5.75
N ASP A 269 9.00 -2.19 6.16
CA ASP A 269 8.66 -3.59 5.92
C ASP A 269 7.55 -3.78 4.89
N MET A 270 6.60 -2.83 4.80
CA MET A 270 5.39 -2.98 3.98
C MET A 270 5.14 -1.76 3.12
N PHE A 271 4.61 -1.99 1.92
CA PHE A 271 4.33 -0.97 0.91
C PHE A 271 3.04 -1.27 0.16
N ASP A 272 2.37 -0.23 -0.29
CA ASP A 272 1.32 -0.28 -1.30
C ASP A 272 1.47 0.88 -2.28
N CYS A 273 0.98 0.68 -3.49
CA CYS A 273 0.76 1.77 -4.43
C CYS A 273 -0.11 1.31 -5.60
N VAL A 274 -0.95 2.20 -6.12
CA VAL A 274 -1.70 1.96 -7.36
C VAL A 274 -0.84 2.03 -8.62
N MET A 275 0.40 2.49 -8.49
CA MET A 275 1.29 2.75 -9.62
C MET A 275 1.49 1.53 -10.53
N PRO A 276 1.80 0.31 -10.05
CA PRO A 276 1.99 -0.84 -10.95
C PRO A 276 0.80 -1.09 -11.87
N THR A 277 -0.41 -1.11 -11.31
CA THR A 277 -1.63 -1.40 -12.07
C THR A 277 -2.11 -0.20 -12.89
N ARG A 278 -1.97 1.02 -12.37
CA ARG A 278 -2.33 2.25 -13.10
C ARG A 278 -1.42 2.45 -14.30
N HIS A 279 -0.11 2.35 -14.11
CA HIS A 279 0.89 2.52 -15.17
C HIS A 279 0.75 1.45 -16.24
N ALA A 280 0.49 0.20 -15.89
CA ALA A 280 0.26 -0.89 -16.84
C ALA A 280 -0.86 -0.56 -17.83
N ARG A 281 -1.99 -0.07 -17.33
CA ARG A 281 -3.14 0.32 -18.17
C ARG A 281 -2.88 1.57 -19.03
N ASN A 282 -1.87 2.36 -18.67
CA ASN A 282 -1.43 3.54 -19.42
C ASN A 282 -0.20 3.27 -20.29
N GLY A 283 0.20 2.00 -20.43
CA GLY A 283 1.32 1.59 -21.27
C GLY A 283 2.71 1.85 -20.70
N HIS A 284 2.82 2.24 -19.43
CA HIS A 284 4.11 2.44 -18.74
C HIS A 284 4.49 1.16 -17.98
N LEU A 285 5.61 0.56 -18.38
CA LEU A 285 6.05 -0.76 -17.90
C LEU A 285 7.41 -0.63 -17.21
N PHE A 286 7.48 -1.16 -15.99
CA PHE A 286 8.71 -1.16 -15.19
C PHE A 286 9.67 -2.24 -15.68
N THR A 287 10.95 -1.90 -15.79
CA THR A 287 12.00 -2.83 -16.18
C THR A 287 13.19 -2.72 -15.24
N SER A 288 14.09 -3.68 -15.32
CA SER A 288 15.37 -3.67 -14.58
C SER A 288 16.22 -2.42 -14.86
N THR A 289 16.01 -1.78 -16.00
CA THR A 289 16.79 -0.59 -16.45
C THR A 289 15.98 0.71 -16.44
N GLY A 290 14.74 0.72 -15.96
CA GLY A 290 13.91 1.92 -15.91
C GLY A 290 12.46 1.68 -16.26
N VAL A 291 11.83 2.65 -16.94
CA VAL A 291 10.43 2.55 -17.38
C VAL A 291 10.36 2.68 -18.89
N ILE A 292 9.65 1.79 -19.57
CA ILE A 292 9.36 1.93 -20.99
C ILE A 292 7.90 2.35 -21.19
N ASN A 293 7.65 3.16 -22.23
CA ASN A 293 6.29 3.41 -22.70
C ASN A 293 6.04 2.54 -23.95
N ILE A 294 5.17 1.54 -23.79
CA ILE A 294 4.88 0.58 -24.87
C ILE A 294 4.24 1.24 -26.10
N ARG A 295 3.64 2.44 -25.95
CA ARG A 295 3.01 3.21 -27.03
C ARG A 295 4.00 3.78 -28.02
N ASN A 296 5.28 3.89 -27.66
CA ASN A 296 6.31 4.46 -28.49
C ASN A 296 6.43 3.70 -29.83
N ALA A 297 6.62 4.45 -30.91
CA ALA A 297 6.73 3.91 -32.27
C ALA A 297 7.90 2.91 -32.42
N ARG A 298 8.99 3.10 -31.67
CA ARG A 298 10.15 2.17 -31.67
C ARG A 298 9.80 0.72 -31.35
N HIS A 299 8.70 0.47 -30.63
CA HIS A 299 8.25 -0.88 -30.26
C HIS A 299 7.36 -1.54 -31.31
N GLN A 300 7.06 -0.87 -32.43
CA GLN A 300 6.16 -1.40 -33.48
C GLN A 300 6.65 -2.71 -34.08
N ARG A 301 7.96 -2.88 -34.20
CA ARG A 301 8.61 -4.06 -34.79
C ARG A 301 9.59 -4.74 -33.84
N ASP A 302 9.45 -4.47 -32.53
CA ASP A 302 10.37 -4.97 -31.50
C ASP A 302 9.93 -6.37 -31.03
N PRO A 303 10.66 -7.44 -31.40
CA PRO A 303 10.33 -8.79 -31.01
C PRO A 303 10.74 -9.13 -29.58
N SER A 304 11.45 -8.21 -28.90
CA SER A 304 11.97 -8.44 -27.55
C SER A 304 10.84 -8.47 -26.51
N PRO A 305 11.03 -9.16 -25.36
CA PRO A 305 10.13 -9.05 -24.22
C PRO A 305 10.17 -7.64 -23.62
N ILE A 306 9.23 -7.33 -22.70
CA ILE A 306 9.23 -6.06 -21.96
C ILE A 306 10.58 -5.85 -21.29
N ASP A 307 11.05 -6.84 -20.56
CA ASP A 307 12.35 -6.86 -19.88
C ASP A 307 13.01 -8.22 -20.09
N PRO A 308 14.19 -8.28 -20.75
CA PRO A 308 14.92 -9.52 -20.95
C PRO A 308 15.38 -10.21 -19.64
N ALA A 309 15.46 -9.47 -18.53
CA ALA A 309 15.82 -10.00 -17.22
C ALA A 309 14.60 -10.46 -16.40
N CYS A 310 13.39 -10.41 -16.96
CA CYS A 310 12.14 -10.71 -16.25
C CYS A 310 11.56 -12.06 -16.70
N ASP A 311 11.27 -12.93 -15.71
CA ASP A 311 10.70 -14.26 -15.93
C ASP A 311 9.15 -14.33 -15.86
N CYS A 312 8.45 -13.18 -15.83
CA CYS A 312 7.00 -13.19 -15.75
C CYS A 312 6.35 -13.83 -16.98
N TYR A 313 5.11 -14.26 -16.84
CA TYR A 313 4.32 -14.84 -17.94
C TYR A 313 4.35 -13.98 -19.21
N THR A 314 4.17 -12.67 -19.06
CA THR A 314 4.15 -11.73 -20.19
C THR A 314 5.49 -11.69 -20.92
N CYS A 315 6.61 -11.56 -20.19
CA CYS A 315 7.94 -11.51 -20.81
C CYS A 315 8.36 -12.81 -21.48
N ARG A 316 7.93 -13.96 -20.94
CA ARG A 316 8.25 -15.28 -21.54
C ARG A 316 7.49 -15.57 -22.83
N HIS A 317 6.33 -14.94 -23.04
CA HIS A 317 5.42 -15.35 -24.13
C HIS A 317 5.10 -14.25 -25.13
N TYR A 318 5.33 -12.97 -24.81
CA TYR A 318 4.86 -11.87 -25.66
C TYR A 318 5.95 -10.83 -25.93
N SER A 319 5.96 -10.34 -27.17
CA SER A 319 6.88 -9.29 -27.60
C SER A 319 6.31 -7.89 -27.33
N ARG A 320 7.20 -6.90 -27.24
CA ARG A 320 6.81 -5.48 -27.18
C ARG A 320 5.95 -5.07 -28.37
N ALA A 321 6.24 -5.61 -29.58
CA ALA A 321 5.44 -5.33 -30.78
C ALA A 321 3.98 -5.77 -30.61
N TYR A 322 3.74 -6.96 -30.04
CA TYR A 322 2.39 -7.46 -29.81
C TYR A 322 1.68 -6.66 -28.72
N LEU A 323 2.35 -6.39 -27.59
CA LEU A 323 1.77 -5.59 -26.52
C LEU A 323 1.42 -4.16 -26.95
N ARG A 324 2.27 -3.55 -27.78
CA ARG A 324 1.98 -2.27 -28.40
C ARG A 324 0.75 -2.33 -29.32
N HIS A 325 0.64 -3.39 -30.13
CA HIS A 325 -0.54 -3.61 -30.96
C HIS A 325 -1.81 -3.67 -30.13
N LEU A 326 -1.84 -4.48 -29.05
CA LEU A 326 -2.98 -4.60 -28.16
C LEU A 326 -3.35 -3.26 -27.51
N ASP A 327 -2.36 -2.48 -27.02
CA ASP A 327 -2.60 -1.15 -26.43
C ASP A 327 -3.20 -0.19 -27.47
N ARG A 328 -2.71 -0.19 -28.70
CA ARG A 328 -3.23 0.67 -29.79
C ARG A 328 -4.65 0.31 -30.21
N CYS A 329 -5.03 -0.94 -30.08
CA CYS A 329 -6.39 -1.43 -30.36
C CYS A 329 -7.32 -1.34 -29.13
N ASN A 330 -6.83 -0.84 -27.99
CA ASN A 330 -7.54 -0.82 -26.69
C ASN A 330 -8.03 -2.21 -26.25
N GLU A 331 -7.27 -3.27 -26.59
CA GLU A 331 -7.60 -4.63 -26.20
C GLU A 331 -7.36 -4.86 -24.70
N ILE A 332 -8.36 -5.42 -24.01
CA ILE A 332 -8.31 -5.70 -22.57
C ILE A 332 -7.12 -6.60 -22.22
N LEU A 333 -6.80 -7.56 -23.09
CA LEU A 333 -5.66 -8.46 -22.91
C LEU A 333 -4.33 -7.68 -22.76
N GLY A 334 -4.16 -6.58 -23.51
CA GLY A 334 -2.96 -5.75 -23.39
C GLY A 334 -2.80 -5.17 -21.98
N ALA A 335 -3.85 -4.57 -21.43
CA ALA A 335 -3.86 -4.03 -20.07
C ALA A 335 -3.61 -5.14 -19.02
N ARG A 336 -4.17 -6.34 -19.21
CA ARG A 336 -3.98 -7.49 -18.32
C ARG A 336 -2.52 -7.98 -18.33
N LEU A 337 -1.95 -8.24 -19.52
CA LEU A 337 -0.56 -8.70 -19.67
C LEU A 337 0.44 -7.69 -19.09
N ASN A 338 0.21 -6.40 -19.32
CA ASN A 338 1.00 -5.32 -18.75
C ASN A 338 0.90 -5.28 -17.21
N THR A 339 -0.29 -5.55 -16.66
CA THR A 339 -0.53 -5.60 -15.21
C THR A 339 0.18 -6.78 -14.57
N ILE A 340 0.12 -7.97 -15.18
CA ILE A 340 0.88 -9.16 -14.74
C ILE A 340 2.37 -8.82 -14.64
N HIS A 341 2.93 -8.21 -15.70
CA HIS A 341 4.34 -7.83 -15.73
C HIS A 341 4.70 -6.83 -14.62
N ASN A 342 3.97 -5.72 -14.52
CA ASN A 342 4.29 -4.68 -13.53
C ASN A 342 4.17 -5.18 -12.09
N LEU A 343 3.14 -5.97 -11.77
CA LEU A 343 2.99 -6.55 -10.44
C LEU A 343 4.08 -7.58 -10.16
N TYR A 344 4.40 -8.45 -11.13
CA TYR A 344 5.51 -9.38 -10.98
C TYR A 344 6.83 -8.64 -10.70
N PHE A 345 7.11 -7.56 -11.42
CA PHE A 345 8.32 -6.73 -11.19
C PHE A 345 8.40 -6.24 -9.74
N TYR A 346 7.30 -5.73 -9.17
CA TYR A 346 7.29 -5.25 -7.79
C TYR A 346 7.44 -6.38 -6.77
N LEU A 347 6.76 -7.50 -6.97
CA LEU A 347 6.83 -8.65 -6.08
C LEU A 347 8.21 -9.32 -6.13
N ASP A 348 8.81 -9.41 -7.32
CA ASP A 348 10.16 -9.92 -7.50
C ASP A 348 11.22 -8.98 -6.89
N LEU A 349 11.02 -7.66 -6.99
CA LEU A 349 11.86 -6.69 -6.27
C LEU A 349 11.84 -6.94 -4.74
N MET A 350 10.65 -7.20 -4.17
CA MET A 350 10.55 -7.55 -2.75
C MET A 350 11.32 -8.84 -2.42
N ARG A 351 11.19 -9.87 -3.26
CA ARG A 351 11.94 -11.14 -3.11
C ARG A 351 13.44 -10.89 -3.14
N GLN A 352 13.95 -10.13 -4.12
CA GLN A 352 15.36 -9.79 -4.23
C GLN A 352 15.87 -8.98 -3.02
N LEU A 353 15.08 -8.05 -2.50
CA LEU A 353 15.41 -7.28 -1.30
C LEU A 353 15.49 -8.19 -0.07
N ARG A 354 14.54 -9.12 0.12
CA ARG A 354 14.59 -10.12 1.22
C ARG A 354 15.83 -10.98 1.16
N GLU A 355 16.21 -11.43 -0.03
CA GLU A 355 17.44 -12.22 -0.26
C GLU A 355 18.69 -11.38 0.04
N ALA A 356 18.76 -10.15 -0.48
CA ALA A 356 19.89 -9.26 -0.25
C ALA A 356 20.08 -8.93 1.25
N ILE A 357 18.99 -8.75 2.01
CA ILE A 357 19.04 -8.55 3.46
C ILE A 357 19.57 -9.80 4.15
N ALA A 358 19.05 -10.99 3.83
CA ALA A 358 19.45 -12.25 4.44
C ALA A 358 20.93 -12.59 4.19
N GLU A 359 21.45 -12.20 3.04
CA GLU A 359 22.83 -12.43 2.63
C GLU A 359 23.80 -11.30 3.05
N GLY A 360 23.32 -10.25 3.71
CA GLY A 360 24.13 -9.11 4.15
C GLY A 360 24.68 -8.23 3.03
N ARG A 361 24.06 -8.23 1.85
CA ARG A 361 24.53 -7.53 0.63
C ARG A 361 23.60 -6.42 0.13
N LEU A 362 22.71 -5.91 0.99
CA LEU A 362 21.67 -4.92 0.57
C LEU A 362 22.27 -3.66 -0.06
N ASP A 363 23.37 -3.13 0.48
CA ASP A 363 23.98 -1.91 -0.07
C ASP A 363 24.57 -2.15 -1.47
N ALA A 364 25.18 -3.31 -1.69
CA ALA A 364 25.68 -3.71 -3.01
C ALA A 364 24.52 -3.91 -4.01
N PHE A 365 23.44 -4.53 -3.57
CA PHE A 365 22.22 -4.67 -4.36
C PHE A 365 21.62 -3.31 -4.73
N ALA A 366 21.49 -2.41 -3.77
CA ALA A 366 20.94 -1.06 -4.00
C ALA A 366 21.81 -0.25 -4.97
N ALA A 367 23.14 -0.30 -4.80
CA ALA A 367 24.08 0.38 -5.71
C ALA A 367 23.93 -0.11 -7.16
N ASP A 368 23.89 -1.43 -7.37
CA ASP A 368 23.67 -2.02 -8.69
C ASP A 368 22.30 -1.68 -9.27
N PHE A 369 21.26 -1.76 -8.45
CA PHE A 369 19.89 -1.40 -8.83
C PHE A 369 19.80 0.05 -9.33
N PHE A 370 20.37 1.00 -8.60
CA PHE A 370 20.37 2.41 -8.99
C PHE A 370 21.25 2.66 -10.23
N ALA A 371 22.41 2.02 -10.32
CA ALA A 371 23.32 2.16 -11.47
C ALA A 371 22.66 1.69 -12.78
N ARG A 372 21.97 0.55 -12.77
CA ARG A 372 21.25 0.03 -13.94
C ARG A 372 20.13 0.97 -14.40
N ARG A 373 19.45 1.61 -13.46
CA ARG A 373 18.30 2.48 -13.75
C ARG A 373 18.72 3.91 -14.11
N ALA A 374 19.88 4.37 -13.65
CA ALA A 374 20.46 5.67 -14.05
C ALA A 374 21.07 5.66 -15.46
N ALA A 375 21.44 4.48 -15.97
CA ALA A 375 22.06 4.33 -17.29
C ALA A 375 21.09 4.55 -18.47
N VAL A 376 19.77 4.63 -18.21
CA VAL A 376 18.75 4.89 -19.22
C VAL A 376 18.17 6.28 -18.98
N GLU A 377 18.32 7.19 -19.97
CA GLU A 377 17.72 8.52 -19.91
C GLU A 377 16.22 8.44 -19.59
N PRO A 378 15.70 9.35 -18.72
CA PRO A 378 14.27 9.39 -18.44
C PRO A 378 13.51 9.61 -19.75
N VAL A 379 12.58 8.73 -20.04
CA VAL A 379 11.65 8.89 -21.16
C VAL A 379 10.80 10.13 -20.86
N ALA A 380 11.07 11.22 -21.61
CA ALA A 380 10.32 12.47 -21.54
C ALA A 380 8.84 12.27 -21.89
#